data_e556c5a69a6919aca9903c2b9c292f3a
#
_entry.id   e556c5a69a6919aca9903c2b9c292f3a
#
_cell.length_a   1.000
_cell.length_b   1.000
_cell.length_c   1.000
_cell.angle_alpha   90.00
_cell.angle_beta   90.00
_cell.angle_gamma   90.00
#
_symmetry.space_group_name_H-M   'P 1'
#
loop_
_entity.id
_entity.type
_entity.pdbx_description
1 polymer ?
#
loop_
_entity_poly.entity_id
_entity_poly.type
_entity_poly.pdbx_seq_one_letter_code
_entity_poly.pdbx_strand_id
1 'polypeptide(L)'
;KQTLDTAQSLYEKKLITYPRTDSQYLTEDMEQTARNVVRQIYEKYQLTGPFDQPEQPDVKKVMNNSKVTDHHAIIPTMELTSCHMDELKSWEEKILFLIAVHTVMAMSKDHIYQETEIEVECQGEIFKAKGKIVLQDGWKLFENCFKNKDRMAIADPDQEMKERIPKVTKGQTFYAVAAEKTEHFTSPPKPYSEDTLLAAMETAGNKEFDEDTEKKGLGTPATRAGIIEKLIYSQYATRKGKQIIPTDDGKVLVEILPDFLKSASMTAEWENQLLLMEHGEIAPEQFMTGIKNMLTMMLNGCDAISEEETRRFQTRESLVYESKTNFYCSNHDCHFALWKDNRYLQSMEKTMDKKMAAELLKSGCVHVKDLYSRKKNMYFEADLHMDADETGRVNFSLSFPQKKPKNKSKKK
;
A
#
# COMPACT_ATOMS: atom_id res chain seq x y z
N LYS A 1 2.45 6.56 4.13
CA LYS A 1 2.42 7.86 4.82
C LYS A 1 3.47 7.93 5.93
N GLN A 2 3.45 7.05 6.92
CA GLN A 2 4.39 7.07 8.05
C GLN A 2 5.86 7.11 7.62
N THR A 3 6.25 6.32 6.62
CA THR A 3 7.62 6.31 6.07
C THR A 3 8.03 7.68 5.52
N LEU A 4 7.14 8.32 4.75
CA LEU A 4 7.39 9.65 4.18
C LEU A 4 7.48 10.72 5.28
N ASP A 5 6.59 10.67 6.27
CA ASP A 5 6.60 11.60 7.41
C ASP A 5 7.89 11.43 8.23
N THR A 6 8.39 10.19 8.39
CA THR A 6 9.65 9.90 9.07
C THR A 6 10.86 10.41 8.25
N ALA A 7 10.87 10.19 6.94
CA ALA A 7 11.91 10.72 6.07
C ALA A 7 11.92 12.27 6.08
N GLN A 8 10.74 12.90 6.11
CA GLN A 8 10.64 14.35 6.26
C GLN A 8 11.27 14.83 7.58
N SER A 9 11.01 14.14 8.70
CA SER A 9 11.62 14.44 9.99
C SER A 9 13.14 14.30 9.97
N LEU A 10 13.68 13.27 9.31
CA LEU A 10 15.13 13.09 9.14
C LEU A 10 15.76 14.21 8.31
N TYR A 11 15.08 14.67 7.26
CA TYR A 11 15.50 15.81 6.46
C TYR A 11 15.54 17.12 7.28
N GLU A 12 14.50 17.38 8.08
CA GLU A 12 14.45 18.56 8.97
C GLU A 12 15.56 18.52 10.02
N LYS A 13 15.98 17.33 10.46
CA LYS A 13 17.16 17.10 11.29
C LYS A 13 18.49 17.17 10.51
N LYS A 14 18.44 17.43 9.21
CA LYS A 14 19.58 17.48 8.29
C LYS A 14 20.38 16.18 8.18
N LEU A 15 19.76 15.03 8.48
CA LEU A 15 20.43 13.72 8.44
C LEU A 15 20.37 13.06 7.07
N ILE A 16 19.41 13.44 6.25
CA ILE A 16 19.28 12.99 4.85
C ILE A 16 19.02 14.17 3.93
N THR A 17 19.23 13.97 2.62
CA THR A 17 18.85 14.93 1.58
C THR A 17 17.33 14.94 1.37
N TYR A 18 16.82 15.83 0.51
CA TYR A 18 15.38 16.04 0.34
C TYR A 18 14.63 14.76 -0.06
N PRO A 19 13.61 14.33 0.73
CA PRO A 19 13.01 13.00 0.56
C PRO A 19 11.94 12.90 -0.53
N ARG A 20 11.52 14.01 -1.13
CA ARG A 20 10.47 14.02 -2.17
C ARG A 20 11.08 14.24 -3.54
N THR A 21 11.97 13.35 -3.93
CA THR A 21 12.62 13.33 -5.23
C THR A 21 12.20 12.10 -6.04
N ASP A 22 12.16 12.22 -7.34
CA ASP A 22 12.02 11.15 -8.31
C ASP A 22 13.36 10.64 -8.83
N SER A 23 14.45 11.40 -8.60
CA SER A 23 15.78 11.01 -9.03
C SER A 23 16.39 9.92 -8.15
N GLN A 24 17.01 8.95 -8.80
CA GLN A 24 17.84 7.90 -8.19
C GLN A 24 19.34 8.18 -8.40
N TYR A 25 19.69 9.37 -8.92
CA TYR A 25 21.05 9.75 -9.31
C TYR A 25 21.52 10.95 -8.51
N LEU A 26 22.86 11.10 -8.47
CA LEU A 26 23.55 12.26 -7.94
C LEU A 26 24.13 13.08 -9.11
N THR A 27 24.45 14.34 -8.86
CA THR A 27 25.18 15.20 -9.81
C THR A 27 26.68 14.96 -9.73
N GLU A 28 27.40 15.22 -10.81
CA GLU A 28 28.85 14.94 -10.90
C GLU A 28 29.67 15.74 -9.90
N ASP A 29 29.26 16.98 -9.54
CA ASP A 29 29.89 17.81 -8.52
C ASP A 29 29.80 17.19 -7.10
N MET A 30 28.93 16.23 -6.87
CA MET A 30 28.78 15.52 -5.60
C MET A 30 29.75 14.33 -5.43
N GLU A 31 30.66 14.07 -6.37
CA GLU A 31 31.54 12.89 -6.32
C GLU A 31 32.31 12.79 -4.98
N GLN A 32 32.93 13.86 -4.55
CA GLN A 32 33.69 13.87 -3.29
C GLN A 32 32.79 13.72 -2.07
N THR A 33 31.62 14.37 -2.09
CA THR A 33 30.61 14.25 -1.02
C THR A 33 30.13 12.82 -0.90
N ALA A 34 29.80 12.15 -2.00
CA ALA A 34 29.36 10.76 -2.02
C ALA A 34 30.42 9.82 -1.42
N ARG A 35 31.70 9.99 -1.77
CA ARG A 35 32.81 9.21 -1.18
C ARG A 35 32.92 9.41 0.32
N ASN A 36 32.80 10.64 0.79
CA ASN A 36 32.85 10.96 2.21
C ASN A 36 31.65 10.38 2.97
N VAL A 37 30.43 10.49 2.41
CA VAL A 37 29.20 9.92 3.00
C VAL A 37 29.34 8.40 3.14
N VAL A 38 29.82 7.68 2.11
CA VAL A 38 30.05 6.23 2.20
C VAL A 38 31.02 5.91 3.34
N ARG A 39 32.13 6.62 3.47
CA ARG A 39 33.09 6.44 4.57
C ARG A 39 32.41 6.61 5.94
N GLN A 40 31.66 7.68 6.10
CA GLN A 40 30.93 7.95 7.36
C GLN A 40 29.91 6.86 7.70
N ILE A 41 29.23 6.31 6.69
CA ILE A 41 28.29 5.20 6.89
C ILE A 41 29.03 3.98 7.45
N TYR A 42 30.19 3.63 6.89
CA TYR A 42 31.03 2.53 7.41
C TYR A 42 31.45 2.76 8.86
N GLU A 43 31.95 3.96 9.17
CA GLU A 43 32.39 4.33 10.52
C GLU A 43 31.22 4.31 11.51
N LYS A 44 30.07 4.92 11.15
CA LYS A 44 28.93 5.09 12.03
C LYS A 44 28.24 3.77 12.39
N TYR A 45 28.05 2.91 11.39
CA TYR A 45 27.34 1.65 11.58
C TYR A 45 28.29 0.47 11.82
N GLN A 46 29.61 0.73 11.92
CA GLN A 46 30.62 -0.29 12.15
C GLN A 46 30.40 -1.50 11.22
N LEU A 47 30.21 -1.19 9.94
CA LEU A 47 30.00 -2.21 8.91
C LEU A 47 31.27 -3.05 8.77
N THR A 48 31.52 -3.90 9.77
CA THR A 48 32.61 -4.89 9.79
C THR A 48 32.06 -6.23 9.33
N GLY A 49 32.84 -6.97 8.59
CA GLY A 49 32.49 -8.26 8.04
C GLY A 49 33.55 -8.63 7.00
N PRO A 50 33.24 -9.33 5.93
CA PRO A 50 34.18 -9.60 4.84
C PRO A 50 34.71 -8.31 4.16
N PHE A 51 34.38 -7.17 4.71
CA PHE A 51 34.72 -5.81 4.28
C PHE A 51 35.84 -5.22 5.14
N ASP A 52 36.93 -5.97 5.36
CA ASP A 52 38.10 -5.48 6.13
C ASP A 52 38.74 -4.21 5.61
N GLN A 53 38.33 -3.76 4.42
CA GLN A 53 38.57 -2.40 3.91
C GLN A 53 37.34 -1.91 3.17
N PRO A 54 36.88 -0.65 3.39
CA PRO A 54 35.94 -0.06 2.51
C PRO A 54 36.54 -0.04 1.11
N GLU A 55 36.10 -0.94 0.23
CA GLU A 55 36.41 -0.84 -1.19
C GLU A 55 36.09 0.58 -1.63
N GLN A 56 36.92 1.18 -2.45
CA GLN A 56 36.63 2.52 -2.93
C GLN A 56 35.28 2.48 -3.64
N PRO A 57 34.29 3.27 -3.17
CA PRO A 57 32.96 3.24 -3.75
C PRO A 57 33.01 3.63 -5.23
N ASP A 58 32.31 2.89 -6.07
CA ASP A 58 32.15 3.22 -7.49
C ASP A 58 31.04 4.28 -7.65
N VAL A 59 31.39 5.49 -7.24
CA VAL A 59 30.45 6.62 -7.24
C VAL A 59 29.98 6.99 -8.65
N LYS A 60 30.74 6.66 -9.69
CA LYS A 60 30.39 6.99 -11.08
C LYS A 60 29.12 6.30 -11.54
N LYS A 61 28.79 5.16 -10.96
CA LYS A 61 27.54 4.44 -11.26
C LYS A 61 26.27 5.25 -10.97
N VAL A 62 26.32 6.10 -9.97
CA VAL A 62 25.17 6.88 -9.49
C VAL A 62 25.23 8.34 -9.93
N MET A 63 26.23 8.74 -10.75
CA MET A 63 26.39 10.09 -11.25
C MET A 63 25.72 10.24 -12.61
N ASN A 64 24.71 11.10 -12.71
CA ASN A 64 24.07 11.40 -13.99
C ASN A 64 23.30 12.73 -13.91
N ASN A 65 23.92 13.82 -14.42
CA ASN A 65 23.33 15.15 -14.38
C ASN A 65 22.00 15.23 -15.14
N SER A 66 21.83 14.50 -16.24
CA SER A 66 20.60 14.54 -17.07
C SER A 66 19.40 13.88 -16.41
N LYS A 67 19.64 13.07 -15.38
CA LYS A 67 18.59 12.37 -14.60
C LYS A 67 18.35 13.00 -13.23
N VAL A 68 18.93 14.16 -12.98
CA VAL A 68 18.66 14.97 -11.80
C VAL A 68 17.98 16.25 -12.27
N THR A 69 16.71 16.39 -11.91
CA THR A 69 15.92 17.60 -12.23
C THR A 69 16.06 18.62 -11.09
N ASP A 70 15.07 18.69 -10.19
CA ASP A 70 15.06 19.63 -9.07
C ASP A 70 15.89 19.16 -7.87
N HIS A 71 15.88 17.86 -7.62
CA HIS A 71 16.54 17.24 -6.46
C HIS A 71 17.23 15.93 -6.86
N HIS A 72 18.43 15.71 -6.33
CA HIS A 72 19.16 14.45 -6.49
C HIS A 72 18.61 13.36 -5.57
N ALA A 73 19.13 12.14 -5.70
CA ALA A 73 18.76 10.98 -4.90
C ALA A 73 18.88 11.22 -3.38
N ILE A 74 18.08 10.47 -2.61
CA ILE A 74 18.12 10.50 -1.14
C ILE A 74 19.37 9.77 -0.66
N ILE A 75 20.26 10.50 0.02
CA ILE A 75 21.44 9.95 0.69
C ILE A 75 21.58 10.55 2.09
N PRO A 76 22.30 9.91 3.01
CA PRO A 76 22.69 10.54 4.28
C PRO A 76 23.54 11.79 4.01
N THR A 77 23.49 12.75 4.93
CA THR A 77 24.33 13.94 4.88
C THR A 77 25.62 13.77 5.70
N MET A 78 26.49 14.76 5.65
CA MET A 78 27.71 14.80 6.47
C MET A 78 27.41 14.89 7.98
N GLU A 79 26.19 15.31 8.37
CA GLU A 79 25.75 15.37 9.77
C GLU A 79 25.53 13.98 10.41
N LEU A 80 25.59 12.90 9.62
CA LEU A 80 25.48 11.53 10.13
C LEU A 80 26.54 11.24 11.20
N THR A 81 27.74 11.81 11.09
CA THR A 81 28.83 11.59 12.05
C THR A 81 28.51 12.17 13.43
N SER A 82 27.93 13.38 13.46
CA SER A 82 27.58 14.11 14.68
C SER A 82 26.25 13.64 15.30
N CYS A 83 25.46 12.84 14.57
CA CYS A 83 24.17 12.37 15.03
C CYS A 83 24.30 11.41 16.24
N HIS A 84 23.60 11.71 17.32
CA HIS A 84 23.42 10.79 18.45
C HIS A 84 22.24 9.86 18.17
N MET A 85 22.54 8.56 17.90
CA MET A 85 21.53 7.59 17.47
C MET A 85 20.44 7.33 18.55
N ASP A 86 20.79 7.48 19.82
CA ASP A 86 19.91 7.39 20.98
C ASP A 86 18.87 8.52 21.07
N GLU A 87 19.09 9.63 20.38
CA GLU A 87 18.14 10.73 20.27
C GLU A 87 17.09 10.52 19.16
N LEU A 88 17.31 9.53 18.30
CA LEU A 88 16.39 9.21 17.22
C LEU A 88 15.25 8.31 17.71
N LYS A 89 14.04 8.54 17.17
CA LYS A 89 12.94 7.60 17.34
C LYS A 89 13.27 6.31 16.59
N SER A 90 12.78 5.18 17.10
CA SER A 90 13.04 3.86 16.50
C SER A 90 12.74 3.77 14.98
N TRP A 91 11.72 4.47 14.49
CA TRP A 91 11.42 4.53 13.06
C TRP A 91 12.40 5.40 12.28
N GLU A 92 12.88 6.49 12.88
CA GLU A 92 13.89 7.36 12.27
C GLU A 92 15.22 6.64 12.11
N GLU A 93 15.65 5.92 13.15
CA GLU A 93 16.86 5.10 13.10
C GLU A 93 16.78 4.03 11.99
N LYS A 94 15.65 3.31 11.90
CA LYS A 94 15.44 2.28 10.88
C LYS A 94 15.44 2.84 9.46
N ILE A 95 14.77 3.96 9.22
CA ILE A 95 14.75 4.61 7.90
C ILE A 95 16.12 5.15 7.55
N LEU A 96 16.80 5.81 8.48
CA LEU A 96 18.17 6.33 8.26
C LEU A 96 19.14 5.18 7.93
N PHE A 97 19.08 4.08 8.66
CA PHE A 97 19.88 2.88 8.40
C PHE A 97 19.58 2.29 7.02
N LEU A 98 18.30 2.18 6.65
CA LEU A 98 17.87 1.70 5.33
C LEU A 98 18.46 2.57 4.22
N ILE A 99 18.35 3.90 4.32
CA ILE A 99 18.92 4.84 3.34
C ILE A 99 20.43 4.69 3.27
N ALA A 100 21.11 4.59 4.41
CA ALA A 100 22.57 4.42 4.48
C ALA A 100 23.02 3.12 3.76
N VAL A 101 22.34 1.99 4.03
CA VAL A 101 22.67 0.71 3.39
C VAL A 101 22.43 0.76 1.88
N HIS A 102 21.29 1.33 1.43
CA HIS A 102 21.01 1.49 0.00
C HIS A 102 22.02 2.40 -0.70
N THR A 103 22.49 3.45 -0.03
CA THR A 103 23.56 4.33 -0.54
C THR A 103 24.85 3.54 -0.79
N VAL A 104 25.26 2.70 0.17
CA VAL A 104 26.44 1.83 0.01
C VAL A 104 26.23 0.79 -1.08
N MET A 105 25.06 0.14 -1.12
CA MET A 105 24.74 -0.87 -2.15
C MET A 105 24.81 -0.29 -3.56
N ALA A 106 24.26 0.92 -3.76
CA ALA A 106 24.25 1.60 -5.07
C ALA A 106 25.65 1.90 -5.60
N MET A 107 26.62 2.15 -4.71
CA MET A 107 28.02 2.47 -5.04
C MET A 107 28.97 1.28 -4.88
N SER A 108 28.43 0.07 -4.65
CA SER A 108 29.20 -1.17 -4.51
C SER A 108 29.41 -1.83 -5.86
N LYS A 109 30.31 -2.83 -5.88
CA LYS A 109 30.51 -3.69 -7.06
C LYS A 109 29.23 -4.44 -7.44
N ASP A 110 29.13 -4.81 -8.71
CA ASP A 110 27.99 -5.57 -9.22
C ASP A 110 27.95 -6.97 -8.60
N HIS A 111 26.75 -7.49 -8.42
CA HIS A 111 26.53 -8.89 -8.18
C HIS A 111 26.65 -9.63 -9.52
N ILE A 112 27.68 -10.46 -9.66
CA ILE A 112 27.97 -11.20 -10.89
C ILE A 112 27.69 -12.67 -10.67
N TYR A 113 26.90 -13.28 -11.54
CA TYR A 113 26.64 -14.71 -11.53
C TYR A 113 26.65 -15.27 -12.96
N GLN A 114 26.96 -16.54 -13.05
CA GLN A 114 26.86 -17.33 -14.27
C GLN A 114 25.52 -18.08 -14.23
N GLU A 115 24.65 -17.83 -15.20
CA GLU A 115 23.44 -18.63 -15.40
C GLU A 115 23.73 -19.71 -16.44
N THR A 116 23.34 -20.94 -16.14
CA THR A 116 23.47 -22.09 -17.06
C THR A 116 22.08 -22.66 -17.29
N GLU A 117 21.70 -22.80 -18.54
CA GLU A 117 20.48 -23.52 -18.95
C GLU A 117 20.90 -24.83 -19.65
N ILE A 118 20.30 -25.92 -19.20
CA ILE A 118 20.50 -27.25 -19.77
C ILE A 118 19.17 -27.67 -20.41
N GLU A 119 19.26 -28.10 -21.68
CA GLU A 119 18.14 -28.74 -22.36
C GLU A 119 18.50 -30.20 -22.61
N VAL A 120 17.66 -31.11 -22.14
CA VAL A 120 17.79 -32.54 -22.32
C VAL A 120 16.62 -33.03 -23.16
N GLU A 121 16.93 -33.67 -24.28
CA GLU A 121 15.91 -34.31 -25.13
C GLU A 121 15.74 -35.77 -24.74
N CYS A 122 14.50 -36.21 -24.57
CA CYS A 122 14.17 -37.63 -24.37
C CYS A 122 12.89 -37.95 -25.15
N GLN A 123 13.05 -38.83 -26.15
CA GLN A 123 11.91 -39.26 -27.01
C GLN A 123 11.10 -38.10 -27.65
N GLY A 124 11.78 -37.01 -28.03
CA GLY A 124 11.15 -35.84 -28.64
C GLY A 124 10.64 -34.81 -27.63
N GLU A 125 10.67 -35.09 -26.34
CA GLU A 125 10.30 -34.14 -25.29
C GLU A 125 11.53 -33.43 -24.74
N ILE A 126 11.42 -32.12 -24.49
CA ILE A 126 12.52 -31.28 -24.02
C ILE A 126 12.33 -30.96 -22.54
N PHE A 127 13.31 -31.37 -21.74
CA PHE A 127 13.39 -31.06 -20.32
C PHE A 127 14.40 -29.94 -20.11
N LYS A 128 14.01 -28.89 -19.35
CA LYS A 128 14.87 -27.74 -19.09
C LYS A 128 15.24 -27.65 -17.62
N ALA A 129 16.50 -27.38 -17.35
CA ALA A 129 17.00 -27.08 -16.01
C ALA A 129 17.82 -25.78 -16.05
N LYS A 130 17.61 -24.91 -15.04
CA LYS A 130 18.39 -23.69 -14.89
C LYS A 130 19.09 -23.68 -13.53
N GLY A 131 20.32 -23.20 -13.53
CA GLY A 131 21.08 -23.01 -12.30
C GLY A 131 21.98 -21.81 -12.37
N LYS A 132 22.32 -21.27 -11.20
CA LYS A 132 23.18 -20.10 -11.06
C LYS A 132 24.37 -20.39 -10.19
N ILE A 133 25.52 -19.86 -10.59
CA ILE A 133 26.76 -19.90 -9.80
C ILE A 133 27.16 -18.45 -9.57
N VAL A 134 27.17 -18.00 -8.31
CA VAL A 134 27.64 -16.66 -7.95
C VAL A 134 29.14 -16.58 -8.11
N LEU A 135 29.61 -15.64 -8.91
CA LEU A 135 31.03 -15.36 -9.17
C LEU A 135 31.53 -14.22 -8.28
N GLN A 136 30.67 -13.26 -7.98
CA GLN A 136 30.96 -12.11 -7.14
C GLN A 136 29.67 -11.67 -6.42
N ASP A 137 29.69 -11.65 -5.11
CA ASP A 137 28.51 -11.25 -4.32
C ASP A 137 28.15 -9.76 -4.49
N GLY A 138 29.16 -8.90 -4.60
CA GLY A 138 28.96 -7.47 -4.81
C GLY A 138 28.02 -6.84 -3.77
N TRP A 139 27.08 -6.02 -4.23
CA TRP A 139 26.15 -5.30 -3.36
C TRP A 139 25.23 -6.21 -2.51
N LYS A 140 25.02 -7.47 -2.91
CA LYS A 140 24.19 -8.41 -2.13
C LYS A 140 24.74 -8.73 -0.75
N LEU A 141 26.03 -8.59 -0.54
CA LEU A 141 26.62 -8.75 0.80
C LEU A 141 26.00 -7.78 1.81
N PHE A 142 25.78 -6.53 1.38
CA PHE A 142 25.16 -5.50 2.24
C PHE A 142 23.68 -5.77 2.46
N GLU A 143 22.97 -6.23 1.44
CA GLU A 143 21.56 -6.61 1.56
C GLU A 143 21.38 -7.75 2.59
N ASN A 144 22.26 -8.72 2.59
CA ASN A 144 22.25 -9.82 3.57
C ASN A 144 22.55 -9.33 4.99
N CYS A 145 23.51 -8.41 5.16
CA CYS A 145 23.78 -7.79 6.45
C CYS A 145 22.57 -7.03 6.99
N PHE A 146 21.82 -6.34 6.14
CA PHE A 146 20.58 -5.66 6.51
C PHE A 146 19.48 -6.64 6.95
N LYS A 147 19.24 -7.68 6.17
CA LYS A 147 18.25 -8.72 6.47
C LYS A 147 18.56 -9.47 7.77
N ASN A 148 19.85 -9.69 8.08
CA ASN A 148 20.28 -10.43 9.25
C ASN A 148 20.29 -9.61 10.55
N LYS A 149 20.38 -8.27 10.51
CA LYS A 149 20.22 -7.42 11.72
C LYS A 149 18.82 -7.48 12.30
N ASP A 150 17.80 -7.66 11.47
CA ASP A 150 16.39 -7.81 11.92
C ASP A 150 15.97 -9.27 12.16
N ARG A 151 16.76 -10.22 11.70
CA ARG A 151 16.56 -11.67 11.91
C ARG A 151 17.93 -12.33 12.06
N MET A 152 18.15 -12.99 13.18
CA MET A 152 19.10 -14.10 13.29
C MET A 152 18.65 -15.25 12.36
N ALA A 153 18.58 -15.02 11.07
CA ALA A 153 18.28 -16.03 10.07
C ALA A 153 19.60 -16.40 9.41
N ILE A 154 20.14 -17.52 9.85
CA ILE A 154 21.07 -18.36 9.14
C ILE A 154 20.62 -18.41 7.67
N ALA A 155 21.51 -18.08 6.73
CA ALA A 155 21.29 -18.32 5.32
C ALA A 155 20.72 -19.74 5.16
N ASP A 156 19.57 -19.85 4.49
CA ASP A 156 18.92 -21.13 4.27
C ASP A 156 19.88 -22.01 3.42
N PRO A 157 20.50 -23.06 4.01
CA PRO A 157 21.43 -23.90 3.27
C PRO A 157 20.80 -24.60 2.07
N ASP A 158 19.46 -24.72 2.08
CA ASP A 158 18.70 -25.32 0.99
C ASP A 158 18.57 -24.41 -0.25
N GLN A 159 18.71 -23.08 -0.11
CA GLN A 159 18.73 -22.18 -1.27
C GLN A 159 20.03 -22.34 -2.09
N GLU A 160 21.17 -22.54 -1.45
CA GLU A 160 22.42 -22.77 -2.17
C GLU A 160 22.47 -24.13 -2.90
N MET A 161 21.75 -25.15 -2.40
CA MET A 161 21.73 -26.47 -3.05
C MET A 161 20.81 -26.56 -4.26
N LYS A 162 19.72 -25.76 -4.31
CA LYS A 162 18.77 -25.77 -5.44
C LYS A 162 19.30 -25.12 -6.71
N GLU A 163 20.39 -24.38 -6.63
CA GLU A 163 20.94 -23.61 -7.75
C GLU A 163 22.13 -24.27 -8.44
N ARG A 164 22.63 -25.41 -7.94
CA ARG A 164 23.80 -26.12 -8.53
C ARG A 164 23.34 -27.19 -9.52
N ILE A 165 23.39 -26.87 -10.79
CA ILE A 165 23.31 -27.90 -11.82
C ILE A 165 24.69 -28.55 -12.07
N PRO A 166 24.73 -29.86 -12.35
CA PRO A 166 25.99 -30.54 -12.63
C PRO A 166 26.64 -29.99 -13.91
N LYS A 167 27.95 -30.06 -13.97
CA LYS A 167 28.68 -29.76 -15.20
C LYS A 167 28.35 -30.82 -16.25
N VAL A 168 27.76 -30.40 -17.35
CA VAL A 168 27.44 -31.25 -18.49
C VAL A 168 28.03 -30.66 -19.77
N THR A 169 28.26 -31.51 -20.74
CA THR A 169 28.77 -31.10 -22.06
C THR A 169 27.71 -31.32 -23.13
N LYS A 170 27.75 -30.51 -24.18
CA LYS A 170 26.83 -30.66 -25.31
C LYS A 170 26.97 -32.02 -25.96
N GLY A 171 25.86 -32.72 -26.16
CA GLY A 171 25.83 -34.06 -26.73
C GLY A 171 26.10 -35.19 -25.73
N GLN A 172 26.20 -34.89 -24.41
CA GLN A 172 26.33 -35.91 -23.37
C GLN A 172 25.03 -36.71 -23.30
N THR A 173 25.17 -38.05 -23.26
CA THR A 173 24.03 -38.97 -23.11
C THR A 173 23.96 -39.45 -21.66
N PHE A 174 22.76 -39.46 -21.13
CA PHE A 174 22.44 -39.98 -19.79
C PHE A 174 21.76 -41.34 -19.92
N TYR A 175 22.18 -42.30 -19.12
CA TYR A 175 21.65 -43.68 -19.08
C TYR A 175 21.01 -43.94 -17.72
N ALA A 176 19.98 -44.78 -17.68
CA ALA A 176 19.28 -45.17 -16.46
C ALA A 176 18.72 -44.01 -15.66
N VAL A 177 18.09 -43.06 -16.36
CA VAL A 177 17.41 -41.92 -15.74
C VAL A 177 16.06 -42.34 -15.19
N ALA A 178 15.72 -41.84 -13.99
CA ALA A 178 14.37 -41.92 -13.43
C ALA A 178 13.64 -40.57 -13.64
N ALA A 179 12.35 -40.64 -13.99
CA ALA A 179 11.52 -39.47 -14.10
C ALA A 179 10.39 -39.56 -13.05
N GLU A 180 10.20 -38.49 -12.30
CA GLU A 180 9.10 -38.34 -11.36
C GLU A 180 8.18 -37.22 -11.85
N LYS A 181 6.87 -37.54 -11.94
CA LYS A 181 5.85 -36.54 -12.29
C LYS A 181 5.27 -35.94 -11.02
N THR A 182 5.39 -34.63 -10.87
CA THR A 182 4.73 -33.86 -9.80
C THR A 182 3.69 -32.95 -10.39
N GLU A 183 2.55 -32.81 -9.72
CA GLU A 183 1.49 -31.88 -10.12
C GLU A 183 1.60 -30.61 -9.27
N HIS A 184 1.58 -29.47 -9.93
CA HIS A 184 1.58 -28.16 -9.30
C HIS A 184 0.46 -27.30 -9.89
N PHE A 185 -0.21 -26.53 -9.02
CA PHE A 185 -1.20 -25.56 -9.46
C PHE A 185 -0.59 -24.18 -9.51
N THR A 186 -0.92 -23.42 -10.55
CA THR A 186 -0.56 -22.00 -10.62
C THR A 186 -1.33 -21.22 -9.56
N SER A 187 -0.66 -20.30 -8.90
CA SER A 187 -1.31 -19.38 -7.98
C SER A 187 -1.70 -18.09 -8.71
N PRO A 188 -2.85 -17.48 -8.39
CA PRO A 188 -3.19 -16.17 -8.93
C PRO A 188 -2.15 -15.13 -8.47
N PRO A 189 -1.99 -14.02 -9.23
CA PRO A 189 -1.13 -12.92 -8.79
C PRO A 189 -1.52 -12.44 -7.40
N LYS A 190 -0.52 -12.15 -6.58
CA LYS A 190 -0.77 -11.63 -5.23
C LYS A 190 -1.35 -10.21 -5.33
N PRO A 191 -2.33 -9.85 -4.49
CA PRO A 191 -2.77 -8.47 -4.37
C PRO A 191 -1.60 -7.53 -4.06
N TYR A 192 -1.70 -6.28 -4.48
CA TYR A 192 -0.67 -5.29 -4.21
C TYR A 192 -0.47 -5.08 -2.71
N SER A 193 0.79 -4.97 -2.28
CA SER A 193 1.17 -4.31 -1.03
C SER A 193 1.31 -2.81 -1.26
N GLU A 194 1.48 -2.00 -0.21
CA GLU A 194 1.76 -0.56 -0.39
C GLU A 194 3.02 -0.34 -1.24
N ASP A 195 4.06 -1.13 -1.00
CA ASP A 195 5.32 -1.08 -1.73
C ASP A 195 5.14 -1.40 -3.23
N THR A 196 4.51 -2.55 -3.54
CA THR A 196 4.29 -2.96 -4.93
C THR A 196 3.29 -2.07 -5.65
N LEU A 197 2.31 -1.45 -4.95
CA LEU A 197 1.40 -0.48 -5.53
C LEU A 197 2.11 0.84 -5.86
N LEU A 198 2.97 1.33 -4.97
CA LEU A 198 3.79 2.52 -5.23
C LEU A 198 4.69 2.31 -6.44
N ALA A 199 5.36 1.15 -6.54
CA ALA A 199 6.19 0.80 -7.70
C ALA A 199 5.35 0.68 -8.99
N ALA A 200 4.14 0.12 -8.92
CA ALA A 200 3.23 0.06 -10.06
C ALA A 200 2.74 1.46 -10.50
N MET A 201 2.48 2.36 -9.56
CA MET A 201 2.13 3.76 -9.86
C MET A 201 3.30 4.49 -10.53
N GLU A 202 4.53 4.25 -10.10
CA GLU A 202 5.73 4.86 -10.68
C GLU A 202 5.95 4.43 -12.13
N THR A 203 5.68 3.18 -12.43
CA THR A 203 5.89 2.60 -13.78
C THR A 203 4.64 2.57 -14.65
N ALA A 204 3.51 3.09 -14.14
CA ALA A 204 2.25 3.11 -14.89
C ALA A 204 2.40 3.93 -16.18
N GLY A 205 1.91 3.38 -17.28
CA GLY A 205 1.99 4.01 -18.61
C GLY A 205 3.33 3.85 -19.34
N ASN A 206 4.40 3.36 -18.69
CA ASN A 206 5.73 3.25 -19.32
C ASN A 206 5.77 2.36 -20.57
N LYS A 207 4.81 1.46 -20.74
CA LYS A 207 4.70 0.58 -21.91
C LYS A 207 3.95 1.21 -23.08
N GLU A 208 3.26 2.33 -22.84
CA GLU A 208 2.36 2.99 -23.78
C GLU A 208 3.04 4.20 -24.46
N PHE A 209 4.28 4.52 -24.06
CA PHE A 209 5.03 5.69 -24.55
C PHE A 209 6.30 5.30 -25.30
N ASP A 210 6.66 6.14 -26.26
CA ASP A 210 7.92 6.09 -26.97
C ASP A 210 9.11 6.32 -25.99
N GLU A 211 10.29 5.82 -26.36
CA GLU A 211 11.49 5.83 -25.51
C GLU A 211 11.93 7.25 -25.08
N ASP A 212 11.56 8.26 -25.85
CA ASP A 212 11.94 9.67 -25.65
C ASP A 212 11.00 10.46 -24.73
N THR A 213 9.87 9.87 -24.29
CA THR A 213 8.91 10.57 -23.43
C THR A 213 9.29 10.42 -21.96
N GLU A 214 9.28 11.52 -21.20
CA GLU A 214 9.54 11.50 -19.76
C GLU A 214 8.48 10.67 -19.03
N LYS A 215 8.89 9.53 -18.49
CA LYS A 215 8.01 8.52 -17.89
C LYS A 215 7.73 8.85 -16.44
N LYS A 216 6.71 9.67 -16.16
CA LYS A 216 6.40 10.14 -14.80
C LYS A 216 5.48 9.20 -13.99
N GLY A 217 4.80 8.23 -14.62
CA GLY A 217 3.84 7.34 -13.98
C GLY A 217 2.60 8.08 -13.45
N LEU A 218 1.92 7.51 -12.45
CA LEU A 218 0.75 8.08 -11.79
C LEU A 218 1.16 8.80 -10.50
N GLY A 219 0.94 10.11 -10.46
CA GLY A 219 1.31 10.96 -9.34
C GLY A 219 2.82 11.13 -9.17
N THR A 220 3.21 12.01 -8.27
CA THR A 220 4.61 12.27 -7.92
C THR A 220 5.01 11.50 -6.65
N PRO A 221 6.30 11.35 -6.34
CA PRO A 221 6.75 10.77 -5.06
C PRO A 221 6.10 11.41 -3.84
N ALA A 222 5.81 12.72 -3.91
CA ALA A 222 5.15 13.46 -2.83
C ALA A 222 3.65 13.11 -2.68
N THR A 223 2.97 12.74 -3.76
CA THR A 223 1.50 12.60 -3.79
C THR A 223 1.01 11.16 -3.74
N ARG A 224 1.80 10.17 -4.23
CA ARG A 224 1.39 8.76 -4.33
C ARG A 224 0.88 8.18 -3.01
N ALA A 225 1.61 8.39 -1.91
CA ALA A 225 1.19 7.91 -0.59
C ALA A 225 -0.15 8.54 -0.14
N GLY A 226 -0.36 9.82 -0.44
CA GLY A 226 -1.61 10.53 -0.16
C GLY A 226 -2.78 10.00 -0.99
N ILE A 227 -2.56 9.64 -2.24
CA ILE A 227 -3.58 9.02 -3.12
C ILE A 227 -4.03 7.67 -2.54
N ILE A 228 -3.10 6.81 -2.13
CA ILE A 228 -3.43 5.52 -1.51
C ILE A 228 -4.24 5.73 -0.22
N GLU A 229 -3.83 6.66 0.65
CA GLU A 229 -4.58 6.99 1.87
C GLU A 229 -5.98 7.51 1.56
N LYS A 230 -6.14 8.33 0.51
CA LYS A 230 -7.43 8.84 0.07
C LYS A 230 -8.35 7.72 -0.41
N LEU A 231 -7.84 6.75 -1.20
CA LEU A 231 -8.62 5.59 -1.63
C LEU A 231 -9.13 4.76 -0.44
N ILE A 232 -8.28 4.58 0.59
CA ILE A 232 -8.66 3.83 1.80
C ILE A 232 -9.65 4.63 2.64
N TYR A 233 -9.42 5.94 2.81
CA TYR A 233 -10.34 6.83 3.53
C TYR A 233 -11.72 6.88 2.87
N SER A 234 -11.77 6.96 1.53
CA SER A 234 -13.01 6.93 0.75
C SER A 234 -13.60 5.53 0.59
N GLN A 235 -13.02 4.51 1.23
CA GLN A 235 -13.49 3.12 1.26
C GLN A 235 -13.54 2.41 -0.09
N TYR A 236 -12.83 2.91 -1.10
CA TYR A 236 -12.66 2.22 -2.36
C TYR A 236 -11.62 1.09 -2.29
N ALA A 237 -10.73 1.14 -1.29
CA ALA A 237 -9.79 0.09 -0.97
C ALA A 237 -9.68 -0.12 0.54
N THR A 238 -9.25 -1.31 0.97
CA THR A 238 -9.02 -1.64 2.39
C THR A 238 -7.68 -2.33 2.57
N ARG A 239 -7.08 -2.17 3.77
CA ARG A 239 -5.87 -2.90 4.16
C ARG A 239 -6.23 -4.25 4.78
N LYS A 240 -5.71 -5.35 4.22
CA LYS A 240 -5.80 -6.69 4.80
C LYS A 240 -4.38 -7.21 5.06
N GLY A 241 -3.91 -7.06 6.28
CA GLY A 241 -2.50 -7.27 6.62
C GLY A 241 -1.59 -6.28 5.89
N LYS A 242 -0.66 -6.77 5.07
CA LYS A 242 0.21 -5.93 4.22
C LYS A 242 -0.38 -5.62 2.84
N GLN A 243 -1.53 -6.20 2.50
CA GLN A 243 -2.13 -6.09 1.18
C GLN A 243 -3.18 -4.98 1.13
N ILE A 244 -3.29 -4.34 -0.03
CA ILE A 244 -4.35 -3.39 -0.38
C ILE A 244 -5.33 -4.12 -1.30
N ILE A 245 -6.58 -4.20 -0.88
CA ILE A 245 -7.64 -4.93 -1.57
C ILE A 245 -8.75 -3.96 -1.94
N PRO A 246 -9.20 -3.94 -3.21
CA PRO A 246 -10.35 -3.14 -3.59
C PRO A 246 -11.61 -3.63 -2.85
N THR A 247 -12.42 -2.71 -2.39
CA THR A 247 -13.75 -2.99 -1.85
C THR A 247 -14.75 -3.23 -2.99
N ASP A 248 -15.95 -3.69 -2.68
CA ASP A 248 -16.98 -3.83 -3.70
C ASP A 248 -17.38 -2.47 -4.28
N ASP A 249 -17.35 -1.42 -3.46
CA ASP A 249 -17.54 -0.03 -3.91
C ASP A 249 -16.45 0.42 -4.87
N GLY A 250 -15.20 0.08 -4.56
CA GLY A 250 -14.08 0.38 -5.45
C GLY A 250 -14.19 -0.35 -6.81
N LYS A 251 -14.65 -1.60 -6.81
CA LYS A 251 -14.88 -2.37 -8.06
C LYS A 251 -15.98 -1.73 -8.90
N VAL A 252 -17.13 -1.42 -8.26
CA VAL A 252 -18.26 -0.79 -8.96
C VAL A 252 -17.85 0.57 -9.52
N LEU A 253 -17.09 1.39 -8.77
CA LEU A 253 -16.57 2.65 -9.30
C LEU A 253 -15.78 2.44 -10.59
N VAL A 254 -14.89 1.45 -10.62
CA VAL A 254 -14.11 1.14 -11.82
C VAL A 254 -14.99 0.61 -12.96
N GLU A 255 -16.03 -0.14 -12.69
CA GLU A 255 -16.97 -0.65 -13.70
C GLU A 255 -17.71 0.48 -14.41
N ILE A 256 -18.18 1.50 -13.67
CA ILE A 256 -18.97 2.60 -14.23
C ILE A 256 -18.13 3.71 -14.88
N LEU A 257 -16.85 3.83 -14.52
CA LEU A 257 -15.99 4.85 -15.12
C LEU A 257 -15.75 4.53 -16.59
N PRO A 258 -15.74 5.54 -17.49
CA PRO A 258 -15.31 5.38 -18.89
C PRO A 258 -13.89 4.83 -18.98
N ASP A 259 -13.61 4.04 -20.03
CA ASP A 259 -12.32 3.36 -20.19
C ASP A 259 -11.12 4.31 -20.23
N PHE A 260 -11.27 5.48 -20.83
CA PHE A 260 -10.20 6.47 -20.88
C PHE A 260 -9.79 7.01 -19.50
N LEU A 261 -10.70 7.06 -18.51
CA LEU A 261 -10.38 7.42 -17.13
C LEU A 261 -9.70 6.30 -16.35
N LYS A 262 -9.82 5.07 -16.82
CA LYS A 262 -9.17 3.89 -16.21
C LYS A 262 -7.75 3.68 -16.72
N SER A 263 -7.38 4.37 -17.79
CA SER A 263 -6.07 4.24 -18.42
C SER A 263 -5.04 5.19 -17.80
N ALA A 264 -3.85 4.69 -17.54
CA ALA A 264 -2.70 5.52 -17.17
C ALA A 264 -2.22 6.40 -18.35
N SER A 265 -2.53 6.02 -19.59
CA SER A 265 -2.13 6.74 -20.79
C SER A 265 -2.68 8.17 -20.84
N MET A 266 -3.92 8.38 -20.38
CA MET A 266 -4.49 9.73 -20.31
C MET A 266 -3.66 10.68 -19.44
N THR A 267 -3.24 10.25 -18.27
CA THR A 267 -2.41 11.07 -17.35
C THR A 267 -1.08 11.40 -18.02
N ALA A 268 -0.47 10.43 -18.64
CA ALA A 268 0.82 10.62 -19.27
C ALA A 268 0.73 11.47 -20.55
N GLU A 269 -0.36 11.37 -21.33
CA GLU A 269 -0.63 12.28 -22.45
C GLU A 269 -0.76 13.73 -21.97
N TRP A 270 -1.43 13.96 -20.86
CA TRP A 270 -1.54 15.30 -20.28
C TRP A 270 -0.20 15.83 -19.77
N GLU A 271 0.60 14.99 -19.10
CA GLU A 271 1.96 15.38 -18.68
C GLU A 271 2.83 15.74 -19.91
N ASN A 272 2.72 14.98 -21.01
CA ASN A 272 3.41 15.28 -22.25
C ASN A 272 2.94 16.61 -22.86
N GLN A 273 1.63 16.88 -22.87
CA GLN A 273 1.12 18.17 -23.34
C GLN A 273 1.61 19.33 -22.46
N LEU A 274 1.70 19.16 -21.14
CA LEU A 274 2.28 20.16 -20.25
C LEU A 274 3.75 20.42 -20.55
N LEU A 275 4.52 19.39 -20.88
CA LEU A 275 5.92 19.52 -21.30
C LEU A 275 6.04 20.26 -22.64
N LEU A 276 5.19 19.95 -23.63
CA LEU A 276 5.14 20.69 -24.89
C LEU A 276 4.77 22.17 -24.71
N MET A 277 3.91 22.46 -23.71
CA MET A 277 3.61 23.86 -23.32
C MET A 277 4.82 24.56 -22.71
N GLU A 278 5.58 23.89 -21.87
CA GLU A 278 6.81 24.42 -21.28
C GLU A 278 7.84 24.77 -22.36
N HIS A 279 7.95 23.94 -23.40
CA HIS A 279 8.80 24.18 -24.56
C HIS A 279 8.23 25.23 -25.55
N GLY A 280 6.99 25.69 -25.34
CA GLY A 280 6.31 26.64 -26.22
C GLY A 280 5.80 26.06 -27.53
N GLU A 281 5.70 24.74 -27.64
CA GLU A 281 5.25 24.03 -28.85
C GLU A 281 3.73 24.00 -29.00
N ILE A 282 2.98 24.04 -27.88
CA ILE A 282 1.53 24.18 -27.86
C ILE A 282 1.08 25.34 -26.96
N ALA A 283 -0.06 25.96 -27.33
CA ALA A 283 -0.63 27.05 -26.57
C ALA A 283 -1.46 26.53 -25.38
N PRO A 284 -1.46 27.23 -24.21
CA PRO A 284 -2.27 26.87 -23.04
C PRO A 284 -3.77 26.71 -23.34
N GLU A 285 -4.30 27.50 -24.27
CA GLU A 285 -5.70 27.48 -24.70
C GLU A 285 -6.05 26.15 -25.39
N GLN A 286 -5.11 25.55 -26.10
CA GLN A 286 -5.29 24.25 -26.76
C GLN A 286 -5.43 23.15 -25.72
N PHE A 287 -4.57 23.11 -24.72
CA PHE A 287 -4.65 22.17 -23.60
C PHE A 287 -5.99 22.31 -22.84
N MET A 288 -6.37 23.53 -22.49
CA MET A 288 -7.65 23.81 -21.80
C MET A 288 -8.86 23.43 -22.63
N THR A 289 -8.79 23.56 -23.95
CA THR A 289 -9.85 23.11 -24.86
C THR A 289 -9.97 21.58 -24.85
N GLY A 290 -8.86 20.86 -24.84
CA GLY A 290 -8.83 19.41 -24.67
C GLY A 290 -9.54 18.96 -23.40
N ILE A 291 -9.25 19.58 -22.25
CA ILE A 291 -9.91 19.31 -20.96
C ILE A 291 -11.42 19.56 -21.04
N LYS A 292 -11.84 20.71 -21.60
CA LYS A 292 -13.26 21.05 -21.75
C LYS A 292 -14.01 20.04 -22.61
N ASN A 293 -13.40 19.60 -23.73
CA ASN A 293 -13.98 18.59 -24.60
C ASN A 293 -14.13 17.23 -23.88
N MET A 294 -13.13 16.83 -23.11
CA MET A 294 -13.18 15.61 -22.31
C MET A 294 -14.31 15.68 -21.27
N LEU A 295 -14.43 16.80 -20.54
CA LEU A 295 -15.52 16.99 -19.57
C LEU A 295 -16.90 16.96 -20.24
N THR A 296 -17.03 17.54 -21.44
CA THR A 296 -18.26 17.49 -22.21
C THR A 296 -18.61 16.05 -22.63
N MET A 297 -17.61 15.27 -23.06
CA MET A 297 -17.81 13.85 -23.38
C MET A 297 -18.25 13.05 -22.15
N MET A 298 -17.66 13.33 -20.98
CA MET A 298 -18.06 12.68 -19.72
C MET A 298 -19.51 12.99 -19.36
N LEU A 299 -19.91 14.26 -19.41
CA LEU A 299 -21.28 14.67 -19.11
C LEU A 299 -22.29 14.03 -20.05
N ASN A 300 -21.99 14.00 -21.35
CA ASN A 300 -22.85 13.36 -22.35
C ASN A 300 -22.91 11.82 -22.16
N GLY A 301 -21.84 11.21 -21.66
CA GLY A 301 -21.81 9.78 -21.33
C GLY A 301 -22.60 9.42 -20.06
N CYS A 302 -22.74 10.35 -19.12
CA CYS A 302 -23.56 10.15 -17.90
C CYS A 302 -25.06 10.04 -18.20
N ASP A 303 -25.55 10.66 -19.26
CA ASP A 303 -26.95 10.53 -19.71
C ASP A 303 -27.29 9.09 -20.17
N ALA A 304 -26.29 8.25 -20.41
CA ALA A 304 -26.44 6.86 -20.81
C ALA A 304 -26.49 5.89 -19.61
N ILE A 305 -26.32 6.36 -18.38
CA ILE A 305 -26.47 5.52 -17.18
C ILE A 305 -27.95 5.17 -17.02
N SER A 306 -28.26 3.86 -17.07
CA SER A 306 -29.64 3.40 -16.97
C SER A 306 -30.27 3.75 -15.61
N GLU A 307 -31.59 3.94 -15.56
CA GLU A 307 -32.32 4.12 -14.30
C GLU A 307 -32.07 2.95 -13.32
N GLU A 308 -31.81 1.76 -13.81
CA GLU A 308 -31.52 0.58 -13.00
C GLU A 308 -30.13 0.67 -12.35
N GLU A 309 -29.15 1.18 -13.06
CA GLU A 309 -27.82 1.49 -12.50
C GLU A 309 -27.90 2.64 -11.50
N THR A 310 -28.66 3.69 -11.81
CA THR A 310 -28.90 4.81 -10.88
C THR A 310 -29.58 4.31 -9.60
N ARG A 311 -30.57 3.42 -9.70
CA ARG A 311 -31.21 2.79 -8.54
C ARG A 311 -30.24 1.92 -7.72
N ARG A 312 -29.31 1.20 -8.35
CA ARG A 312 -28.25 0.46 -7.63
C ARG A 312 -27.38 1.39 -6.77
N PHE A 313 -27.17 2.62 -7.20
CA PHE A 313 -26.47 3.64 -6.40
C PHE A 313 -27.33 4.28 -5.33
N GLN A 314 -28.61 4.50 -5.58
CA GLN A 314 -29.55 5.12 -4.63
C GLN A 314 -30.03 4.13 -3.55
N THR A 315 -30.06 2.83 -3.83
CA THR A 315 -30.45 1.77 -2.87
C THR A 315 -29.28 1.24 -2.03
N ARG A 316 -28.09 1.81 -2.15
CA ARG A 316 -27.01 1.50 -1.21
C ARG A 316 -27.46 1.94 0.18
N GLU A 317 -27.74 0.93 1.00
CA GLU A 317 -27.95 1.12 2.43
C GLU A 317 -26.77 1.95 2.96
N SER A 318 -27.08 3.14 3.47
CA SER A 318 -26.09 4.01 4.06
C SER A 318 -25.40 3.24 5.18
N LEU A 319 -24.08 3.07 5.11
CA LEU A 319 -23.33 2.34 6.12
C LEU A 319 -23.29 3.14 7.42
N VAL A 320 -23.45 2.46 8.53
CA VAL A 320 -23.31 3.06 9.85
C VAL A 320 -21.94 2.73 10.41
N TYR A 321 -21.17 3.78 10.73
CA TYR A 321 -19.83 3.67 11.31
C TYR A 321 -19.82 3.88 12.79
N GLU A 322 -18.89 3.22 13.47
CA GLU A 322 -18.65 3.39 14.89
C GLU A 322 -17.53 4.42 15.14
N SER A 323 -17.84 5.45 15.93
CA SER A 323 -16.85 6.37 16.50
C SER A 323 -16.63 6.09 17.99
N LYS A 324 -15.80 6.89 18.65
CA LYS A 324 -15.61 6.82 20.11
C LYS A 324 -16.91 7.13 20.86
N THR A 325 -17.74 8.00 20.35
CA THR A 325 -18.91 8.57 21.03
C THR A 325 -20.25 8.13 20.46
N ASN A 326 -20.33 7.73 19.20
CA ASN A 326 -21.57 7.40 18.51
C ASN A 326 -21.39 6.40 17.38
N PHE A 327 -22.53 5.92 16.85
CA PHE A 327 -22.65 5.25 15.55
C PHE A 327 -23.35 6.24 14.62
N TYR A 328 -22.78 6.54 13.46
CA TYR A 328 -23.27 7.57 12.55
C TYR A 328 -23.34 7.09 11.09
N CYS A 329 -24.23 7.70 10.32
CA CYS A 329 -24.41 7.39 8.90
C CYS A 329 -23.23 7.90 8.07
N SER A 330 -22.81 7.10 7.06
CA SER A 330 -21.77 7.51 6.10
C SER A 330 -22.19 8.62 5.15
N ASN A 331 -23.50 8.79 4.96
CA ASN A 331 -24.04 9.85 4.13
C ASN A 331 -24.00 11.18 4.90
N HIS A 332 -23.29 12.17 4.37
CA HIS A 332 -23.15 13.49 4.99
C HIS A 332 -24.47 14.28 5.06
N ASP A 333 -25.42 13.97 4.19
CA ASP A 333 -26.77 14.59 4.20
C ASP A 333 -27.72 13.90 5.18
N CYS A 334 -27.32 12.74 5.71
CA CYS A 334 -28.06 12.00 6.71
C CYS A 334 -27.57 12.36 8.11
N HIS A 335 -28.38 13.01 8.90
CA HIS A 335 -28.03 13.39 10.28
C HIS A 335 -28.24 12.28 11.31
N PHE A 336 -28.40 11.03 10.86
CA PHE A 336 -28.57 9.88 11.73
C PHE A 336 -27.35 9.64 12.60
N ALA A 337 -27.57 9.61 13.93
CA ALA A 337 -26.56 9.25 14.91
C ALA A 337 -27.15 8.56 16.14
N LEU A 338 -26.59 7.40 16.50
CA LEU A 338 -26.85 6.70 17.75
C LEU A 338 -25.73 7.00 18.75
N TRP A 339 -26.02 7.79 19.76
CA TRP A 339 -25.05 8.16 20.77
C TRP A 339 -24.86 7.05 21.81
N LYS A 340 -23.61 6.68 22.13
CA LYS A 340 -23.28 5.65 23.11
C LYS A 340 -23.71 6.05 24.54
N ASP A 341 -23.68 7.35 24.80
CA ASP A 341 -24.08 7.99 26.06
C ASP A 341 -25.48 8.60 25.97
N ASN A 342 -26.38 7.98 25.21
CA ASN A 342 -27.74 8.43 25.03
C ASN A 342 -28.47 8.61 26.37
N ARG A 343 -29.05 9.82 26.60
CA ARG A 343 -29.72 10.19 27.87
C ARG A 343 -30.87 9.26 28.23
N TYR A 344 -31.59 8.73 27.26
CA TYR A 344 -32.70 7.81 27.49
C TYR A 344 -32.21 6.51 28.15
N LEU A 345 -31.14 5.91 27.61
CA LEU A 345 -30.52 4.71 28.17
C LEU A 345 -29.77 4.99 29.49
N GLN A 346 -29.08 6.12 29.60
CA GLN A 346 -28.44 6.54 30.85
C GLN A 346 -29.42 6.70 32.00
N SER A 347 -30.66 7.12 31.73
CA SER A 347 -31.68 7.19 32.76
C SER A 347 -32.03 5.84 33.38
N MET A 348 -31.66 4.76 32.68
CA MET A 348 -31.84 3.34 33.07
C MET A 348 -30.51 2.63 33.35
N GLU A 349 -29.44 3.38 33.58
CA GLU A 349 -28.09 2.88 33.86
C GLU A 349 -27.53 1.97 32.76
N LYS A 350 -27.89 2.24 31.50
CA LYS A 350 -27.45 1.50 30.32
C LYS A 350 -26.74 2.40 29.32
N THR A 351 -25.78 1.83 28.56
CA THR A 351 -25.10 2.49 27.45
C THR A 351 -25.34 1.71 26.16
N MET A 352 -25.30 2.40 25.01
CA MET A 352 -25.44 1.79 23.71
C MET A 352 -24.14 1.08 23.33
N ASP A 353 -24.15 -0.24 23.27
CA ASP A 353 -23.03 -1.03 22.79
C ASP A 353 -23.20 -1.40 21.30
N LYS A 354 -22.15 -1.96 20.69
CA LYS A 354 -22.13 -2.32 19.28
C LYS A 354 -23.17 -3.38 18.89
N LYS A 355 -23.43 -4.34 19.80
CA LYS A 355 -24.42 -5.41 19.55
C LYS A 355 -25.83 -4.85 19.55
N MET A 356 -26.14 -4.03 20.55
CA MET A 356 -27.41 -3.34 20.66
C MET A 356 -27.68 -2.43 19.47
N ALA A 357 -26.67 -1.64 19.04
CA ALA A 357 -26.77 -0.79 17.87
C ALA A 357 -27.01 -1.61 16.59
N ALA A 358 -26.31 -2.72 16.40
CA ALA A 358 -26.47 -3.60 15.23
C ALA A 358 -27.87 -4.22 15.16
N GLU A 359 -28.44 -4.68 16.28
CA GLU A 359 -29.81 -5.25 16.32
C GLU A 359 -30.85 -4.18 16.07
N LEU A 360 -30.72 -2.98 16.67
CA LEU A 360 -31.60 -1.85 16.40
C LEU A 360 -31.61 -1.43 14.93
N LEU A 361 -30.44 -1.35 14.32
CA LEU A 361 -30.30 -1.01 12.89
C LEU A 361 -30.90 -2.10 11.97
N LYS A 362 -30.83 -3.38 12.38
CA LYS A 362 -31.33 -4.50 11.60
C LYS A 362 -32.85 -4.67 11.69
N SER A 363 -33.41 -4.53 12.87
CA SER A 363 -34.81 -4.91 13.16
C SER A 363 -35.65 -3.79 13.78
N GLY A 364 -35.08 -2.63 14.07
CA GLY A 364 -35.75 -1.55 14.79
C GLY A 364 -36.00 -1.85 16.27
N CYS A 365 -35.66 -3.06 16.76
CA CYS A 365 -35.96 -3.51 18.11
C CYS A 365 -34.86 -4.42 18.66
N VAL A 366 -34.53 -4.30 19.95
CA VAL A 366 -33.60 -5.16 20.65
C VAL A 366 -34.07 -5.48 22.07
N HIS A 367 -33.96 -6.73 22.47
CA HIS A 367 -34.27 -7.14 23.85
C HIS A 367 -33.11 -6.78 24.78
N VAL A 368 -33.37 -5.91 25.79
CA VAL A 368 -32.36 -5.42 26.71
C VAL A 368 -32.66 -5.92 28.12
N LYS A 369 -31.65 -6.53 28.73
CA LYS A 369 -31.68 -6.99 30.13
C LYS A 369 -30.96 -5.98 31.03
N ASP A 370 -31.26 -6.07 32.31
CA ASP A 370 -30.59 -5.28 33.35
C ASP A 370 -30.77 -3.77 33.17
N LEU A 371 -31.96 -3.35 32.75
CA LEU A 371 -32.37 -1.95 32.79
C LEU A 371 -32.77 -1.60 34.22
N TYR A 372 -32.30 -0.47 34.75
CA TYR A 372 -32.61 -0.05 36.10
C TYR A 372 -33.73 0.98 36.20
N SER A 373 -34.72 0.71 37.02
CA SER A 373 -35.82 1.65 37.28
C SER A 373 -35.59 2.41 38.57
N ARG A 374 -35.19 3.69 38.52
CA ARG A 374 -35.03 4.53 39.73
C ARG A 374 -36.33 4.70 40.51
N LYS A 375 -37.47 4.70 39.86
CA LYS A 375 -38.80 4.86 40.51
C LYS A 375 -39.19 3.62 41.32
N LYS A 376 -38.80 2.42 40.88
CA LYS A 376 -39.17 1.16 41.53
C LYS A 376 -37.98 0.52 42.25
N ASN A 377 -36.80 1.10 42.18
CA ASN A 377 -35.52 0.62 42.75
C ASN A 377 -35.26 -0.87 42.44
N MET A 378 -35.44 -1.25 41.14
CA MET A 378 -35.27 -2.62 40.69
C MET A 378 -34.82 -2.71 39.22
N TYR A 379 -34.14 -3.81 38.93
CA TYR A 379 -33.77 -4.16 37.57
C TYR A 379 -34.95 -4.81 36.84
N PHE A 380 -35.06 -4.54 35.52
CA PHE A 380 -36.10 -5.11 34.66
C PHE A 380 -35.54 -5.38 33.26
N GLU A 381 -36.24 -6.15 32.47
CA GLU A 381 -35.97 -6.40 31.05
C GLU A 381 -37.12 -5.87 30.19
N ALA A 382 -36.79 -5.36 29.02
CA ALA A 382 -37.77 -4.81 28.07
C ALA A 382 -37.21 -4.86 26.65
N ASP A 383 -38.12 -4.77 25.69
CA ASP A 383 -37.77 -4.60 24.28
C ASP A 383 -37.63 -3.10 23.99
N LEU A 384 -36.43 -2.68 23.59
CA LEU A 384 -36.12 -1.32 23.20
C LEU A 384 -36.42 -1.17 21.70
N HIS A 385 -37.30 -0.27 21.34
CA HIS A 385 -37.62 0.11 19.97
C HIS A 385 -36.94 1.41 19.60
N MET A 386 -36.50 1.49 18.36
CA MET A 386 -35.88 2.65 17.76
C MET A 386 -36.70 3.11 16.57
N ASP A 387 -37.09 4.37 16.56
CA ASP A 387 -37.70 5.05 15.43
C ASP A 387 -36.82 6.25 15.02
N ALA A 388 -36.57 6.43 13.73
CA ALA A 388 -35.89 7.60 13.20
C ALA A 388 -36.87 8.41 12.37
N ASP A 389 -36.90 9.72 12.60
CA ASP A 389 -37.70 10.64 11.79
C ASP A 389 -37.00 10.99 10.46
N GLU A 390 -37.72 11.70 9.56
CA GLU A 390 -37.20 12.11 8.25
C GLU A 390 -35.94 12.99 8.34
N THR A 391 -35.65 13.57 9.49
CA THR A 391 -34.42 14.36 9.74
C THR A 391 -33.26 13.56 10.28
N GLY A 392 -33.42 12.22 10.46
CA GLY A 392 -32.42 11.34 11.04
C GLY A 392 -32.34 11.38 12.57
N ARG A 393 -33.24 12.07 13.23
CA ARG A 393 -33.30 12.12 14.69
C ARG A 393 -33.92 10.84 15.25
N VAL A 394 -33.21 10.21 16.18
CA VAL A 394 -33.58 8.92 16.75
C VAL A 394 -34.36 9.09 18.04
N ASN A 395 -35.49 8.40 18.14
CA ASN A 395 -36.32 8.28 19.33
C ASN A 395 -36.36 6.85 19.82
N PHE A 396 -36.45 6.66 21.14
CA PHE A 396 -36.52 5.34 21.76
C PHE A 396 -37.82 5.18 22.55
N SER A 397 -38.36 3.95 22.51
CA SER A 397 -39.49 3.54 23.32
C SER A 397 -39.27 2.14 23.88
N LEU A 398 -39.97 1.81 24.98
CA LEU A 398 -39.90 0.48 25.58
C LEU A 398 -41.24 -0.22 25.47
N SER A 399 -41.21 -1.50 25.13
CA SER A 399 -42.33 -2.41 25.30
C SER A 399 -41.93 -3.57 26.20
N PHE A 400 -42.94 -4.12 26.90
CA PHE A 400 -42.70 -5.21 27.83
C PHE A 400 -43.20 -6.51 27.22
N PRO A 401 -42.41 -7.60 27.22
CA PRO A 401 -42.84 -8.88 26.70
C PRO A 401 -44.12 -9.36 27.46
N GLN A 402 -45.17 -9.70 26.71
CA GLN A 402 -46.37 -10.25 27.30
C GLN A 402 -46.05 -11.58 27.97
N LYS A 403 -46.31 -11.73 29.29
CA LYS A 403 -46.16 -12.99 29.99
C LYS A 403 -47.08 -14.00 29.35
N LYS A 404 -46.53 -15.05 28.72
CA LYS A 404 -47.34 -16.19 28.27
C LYS A 404 -48.14 -16.72 29.46
N PRO A 405 -49.51 -16.97 29.35
CA PRO A 405 -50.30 -17.50 30.43
C PRO A 405 -49.71 -18.86 30.86
N LYS A 406 -49.41 -19.01 32.14
CA LYS A 406 -49.00 -20.30 32.72
C LYS A 406 -50.12 -21.29 32.50
N ASN A 407 -49.99 -22.30 31.65
CA ASN A 407 -50.88 -23.44 31.56
C ASN A 407 -50.93 -24.14 32.93
N LYS A 408 -52.03 -23.96 33.65
CA LYS A 408 -52.32 -24.75 34.83
C LYS A 408 -52.51 -26.19 34.36
N SER A 409 -51.49 -27.02 34.56
CA SER A 409 -51.67 -28.49 34.43
C SER A 409 -52.66 -28.92 35.53
N LYS A 410 -53.86 -29.34 35.08
CA LYS A 410 -54.78 -30.08 35.89
C LYS A 410 -54.13 -31.41 36.31
N LYS A 411 -53.79 -31.56 37.59
CA LYS A 411 -53.59 -32.90 38.16
C LYS A 411 -54.94 -33.65 38.15
N LYS A 412 -54.97 -34.79 37.52
CA LYS A 412 -55.78 -35.93 37.87
C LYS A 412 -54.85 -37.06 38.22
#